data_562b929a479956195ce2b345b7d461ae
#
_entry.id   562b929a479956195ce2b345b7d461ae
#
_cell.length_a   1.000
_cell.length_b   1.000
_cell.length_c   1.000
_cell.angle_alpha   90.00
_cell.angle_beta   90.00
_cell.angle_gamma   90.00
#
_symmetry.space_group_name_H-M   'P 1'
#
loop_
_entity.id
_entity.type
_entity.pdbx_description
1 polymer ?
#
loop_
_entity_poly.entity_id
_entity_poly.type
_entity_poly.pdbx_seq_one_letter_code
_entity_poly.pdbx_strand_id
1 'polypeptide(L)'
;MTEIILVRHGEASASWQESTDPGLSELGKRQAEECANLLLNINGIDKYELVSSPLKRAIETGSKLKEKLKGNLVINSSFAEIPSPGISLEDRQTWLREIFNKKISNLKKPQAEWRKNIINKIWQIENPTVIFSHFMVINTIVGYVKKDESMVCFYPDNCSITKLNKCEDEIHLTNLGSELSSKIN
;
A
#
# COMPACT_ATOMS: atom_id res chain seq x y z
N MET A 1 -13.71 4.82 -17.10
CA MET A 1 -12.56 3.99 -16.64
C MET A 1 -11.69 4.85 -15.76
N THR A 2 -11.38 4.41 -14.55
CA THR A 2 -10.62 5.18 -13.52
C THR A 2 -9.32 4.47 -13.20
N GLU A 3 -8.18 5.13 -13.42
CA GLU A 3 -6.86 4.58 -13.06
C GLU A 3 -6.60 4.74 -11.56
N ILE A 4 -6.15 3.66 -10.93
CA ILE A 4 -5.75 3.63 -9.52
C ILE A 4 -4.30 3.15 -9.45
N ILE A 5 -3.44 3.95 -8.85
CA ILE A 5 -2.03 3.66 -8.67
C ILE A 5 -1.78 3.38 -7.20
N LEU A 6 -1.25 2.19 -6.89
CA LEU A 6 -0.87 1.80 -5.54
C LEU A 6 0.65 1.92 -5.42
N VAL A 7 1.11 2.61 -4.39
CA VAL A 7 2.54 2.79 -4.09
C VAL A 7 2.82 2.26 -2.70
N ARG A 8 3.74 1.30 -2.59
CA ARG A 8 4.27 0.90 -1.29
C ARG A 8 5.18 2.01 -0.75
N HIS A 9 5.10 2.30 0.55
CA HIS A 9 6.02 3.25 1.19
C HIS A 9 7.49 2.87 0.97
N GLY A 10 8.39 3.84 1.03
CA GLY A 10 9.83 3.64 1.04
C GLY A 10 10.30 2.88 2.28
N GLU A 11 11.57 2.51 2.33
CA GLU A 11 12.14 1.79 3.48
C GLU A 11 11.89 2.54 4.79
N ALA A 12 11.40 1.82 5.79
CA ALA A 12 11.17 2.37 7.12
C ALA A 12 12.47 2.47 7.93
N SER A 13 12.57 3.48 8.81
CA SER A 13 13.75 3.72 9.66
C SER A 13 13.91 2.72 10.79
N ALA A 14 12.90 1.92 11.07
CA ALA A 14 12.89 0.89 12.10
C ALA A 14 12.06 -0.31 11.68
N SER A 15 12.40 -1.47 12.19
CA SER A 15 11.66 -2.70 11.97
C SER A 15 10.31 -2.70 12.70
N TRP A 16 9.47 -3.66 12.37
CA TRP A 16 8.17 -3.89 13.02
C TRP A 16 8.30 -4.24 14.51
N GLN A 17 9.47 -4.69 14.96
CA GLN A 17 9.75 -5.02 16.35
C GLN A 17 10.23 -3.81 17.17
N GLU A 18 10.69 -2.76 16.50
CA GLU A 18 11.28 -1.59 17.17
C GLU A 18 10.32 -0.43 17.31
N SER A 19 9.39 -0.28 16.36
CA SER A 19 8.44 0.83 16.34
C SER A 19 7.11 0.46 15.72
N THR A 20 6.02 1.03 16.26
CA THR A 20 4.67 0.87 15.70
C THR A 20 4.44 1.74 14.48
N ASP A 21 5.08 2.91 14.41
CA ASP A 21 4.91 3.87 13.32
C ASP A 21 6.23 4.60 13.00
N PRO A 22 7.24 3.89 12.47
CA PRO A 22 8.47 4.51 12.04
C PRO A 22 8.24 5.36 10.79
N GLY A 23 8.99 6.46 10.67
CA GLY A 23 9.12 7.22 9.42
C GLY A 23 10.03 6.50 8.42
N LEU A 24 10.43 7.19 7.37
CA LEU A 24 11.36 6.67 6.37
C LEU A 24 12.81 6.69 6.88
N SER A 25 13.60 5.68 6.49
CA SER A 25 15.05 5.73 6.59
C SER A 25 15.64 6.72 5.59
N GLU A 26 16.95 7.00 5.66
CA GLU A 26 17.63 7.81 4.65
C GLU A 26 17.55 7.18 3.25
N LEU A 27 17.58 5.85 3.15
CA LEU A 27 17.34 5.14 1.90
C LEU A 27 15.88 5.31 1.46
N GLY A 28 14.92 5.14 2.39
CA GLY A 28 13.50 5.32 2.12
C GLY A 28 13.14 6.71 1.61
N LYS A 29 13.80 7.75 2.12
CA LYS A 29 13.62 9.12 1.61
C LYS A 29 14.09 9.28 0.17
N ARG A 30 15.23 8.67 -0.20
CA ARG A 30 15.71 8.66 -1.59
C ARG A 30 14.77 7.86 -2.50
N GLN A 31 14.32 6.67 -2.06
CA GLN A 31 13.34 5.86 -2.79
C GLN A 31 12.04 6.63 -3.03
N ALA A 32 11.55 7.37 -2.03
CA ALA A 32 10.35 8.20 -2.15
C ALA A 32 10.53 9.34 -3.16
N GLU A 33 11.71 9.96 -3.19
CA GLU A 33 12.05 11.02 -4.16
C GLU A 33 12.10 10.47 -5.59
N GLU A 34 12.75 9.33 -5.80
CA GLU A 34 12.81 8.64 -7.10
C GLU A 34 11.42 8.19 -7.56
N CYS A 35 10.61 7.63 -6.66
CA CYS A 35 9.23 7.25 -6.95
C CYS A 35 8.39 8.45 -7.39
N ALA A 36 8.50 9.58 -6.69
CA ALA A 36 7.81 10.80 -7.09
C ALA A 36 8.23 11.27 -8.49
N ASN A 37 9.52 11.19 -8.83
CA ASN A 37 10.00 11.52 -10.17
C ASN A 37 9.46 10.58 -11.25
N LEU A 38 9.33 9.28 -10.96
CA LEU A 38 8.72 8.31 -11.88
C LEU A 38 7.23 8.61 -12.09
N LEU A 39 6.50 8.95 -11.02
CA LEU A 39 5.08 9.29 -11.09
C LEU A 39 4.83 10.57 -11.89
N LEU A 40 5.74 11.56 -11.85
CA LEU A 40 5.63 12.77 -12.64
C LEU A 40 5.66 12.52 -14.17
N ASN A 41 6.20 11.39 -14.61
CA ASN A 41 6.19 11.03 -16.04
C ASN A 41 4.83 10.47 -16.52
N ILE A 42 3.87 10.27 -15.60
CA ILE A 42 2.51 9.84 -15.96
C ILE A 42 1.75 11.04 -16.50
N ASN A 43 1.20 10.88 -17.70
CA ASN A 43 0.44 11.96 -18.34
C ASN A 43 -0.80 12.32 -17.51
N GLY A 44 -0.96 13.61 -17.18
CA GLY A 44 -2.09 14.12 -16.41
C GLY A 44 -2.04 13.79 -14.92
N ILE A 45 -0.89 13.41 -14.35
CA ILE A 45 -0.73 13.09 -12.92
C ILE A 45 -1.14 14.25 -11.99
N ASP A 46 -1.05 15.47 -12.46
CA ASP A 46 -1.50 16.70 -11.78
C ASP A 46 -3.01 16.72 -11.48
N LYS A 47 -3.79 15.86 -12.16
CA LYS A 47 -5.24 15.72 -11.97
C LYS A 47 -5.60 14.55 -11.06
N TYR A 48 -4.63 13.78 -10.61
CA TYR A 48 -4.90 12.65 -9.72
C TYR A 48 -5.11 13.11 -8.28
N GLU A 49 -6.05 12.48 -7.61
CA GLU A 49 -6.16 12.59 -6.17
C GLU A 49 -4.99 11.86 -5.52
N LEU A 50 -4.36 12.50 -4.52
CA LEU A 50 -3.31 11.86 -3.75
C LEU A 50 -3.88 11.44 -2.41
N VAL A 51 -3.82 10.15 -2.12
CA VAL A 51 -4.32 9.56 -0.88
C VAL A 51 -3.19 8.82 -0.16
N SER A 52 -3.13 8.92 1.16
CA SER A 52 -2.15 8.19 1.97
C SER A 52 -2.79 7.47 3.13
N SER A 53 -2.23 6.34 3.50
CA SER A 53 -2.35 5.75 4.82
C SER A 53 -1.99 6.78 5.91
N PRO A 54 -2.54 6.68 7.12
CA PRO A 54 -2.17 7.56 8.24
C PRO A 54 -0.77 7.29 8.82
N LEU A 55 -0.08 6.20 8.44
CA LEU A 55 1.22 5.87 8.99
C LEU A 55 2.33 6.73 8.38
N LYS A 56 3.26 7.20 9.22
CA LYS A 56 4.29 8.18 8.86
C LYS A 56 5.03 7.86 7.59
N ARG A 57 5.53 6.64 7.43
CA ARG A 57 6.29 6.20 6.26
C ARG A 57 5.51 6.34 4.94
N ALA A 58 4.19 6.13 4.97
CA ALA A 58 3.34 6.31 3.79
C ALA A 58 3.10 7.80 3.50
N ILE A 59 2.85 8.60 4.55
CA ILE A 59 2.69 10.06 4.43
C ILE A 59 3.97 10.68 3.88
N GLU A 60 5.13 10.33 4.43
CA GLU A 60 6.43 10.85 3.99
C GLU A 60 6.73 10.46 2.54
N THR A 61 6.36 9.25 2.12
CA THR A 61 6.48 8.83 0.70
C THR A 61 5.59 9.68 -0.19
N GLY A 62 4.30 9.82 0.15
CA GLY A 62 3.34 10.59 -0.64
C GLY A 62 3.62 12.10 -0.65
N SER A 63 4.22 12.63 0.42
CA SER A 63 4.58 14.03 0.52
C SER A 63 5.56 14.47 -0.56
N LYS A 64 6.43 13.59 -1.05
CA LYS A 64 7.38 13.90 -2.13
C LYS A 64 6.65 14.24 -3.44
N LEU A 65 5.64 13.48 -3.82
CA LEU A 65 4.83 13.79 -4.99
C LEU A 65 3.94 15.02 -4.75
N LYS A 66 3.31 15.11 -3.57
CA LYS A 66 2.50 16.27 -3.17
C LYS A 66 3.28 17.59 -3.31
N GLU A 67 4.52 17.62 -2.82
CA GLU A 67 5.38 18.82 -2.89
C GLU A 67 5.67 19.23 -4.33
N LYS A 68 5.99 18.26 -5.20
CA LYS A 68 6.29 18.51 -6.62
C LYS A 68 5.07 19.00 -7.40
N LEU A 69 3.90 18.46 -7.12
CA LEU A 69 2.64 18.85 -7.77
C LEU A 69 2.00 20.10 -7.13
N LYS A 70 2.49 20.54 -5.97
CA LYS A 70 1.85 21.58 -5.12
C LYS A 70 0.39 21.24 -4.82
N GLY A 71 0.10 19.93 -4.71
CA GLY A 71 -1.23 19.38 -4.52
C GLY A 71 -1.59 19.17 -3.04
N ASN A 72 -2.67 18.45 -2.81
CA ASN A 72 -3.11 18.01 -1.48
C ASN A 72 -2.90 16.50 -1.33
N LEU A 73 -2.57 16.04 -0.11
CA LEU A 73 -2.48 14.63 0.24
C LEU A 73 -3.55 14.32 1.30
N VAL A 74 -4.57 13.58 0.90
CA VAL A 74 -5.69 13.20 1.78
C VAL A 74 -5.32 11.95 2.57
N ILE A 75 -5.47 12.01 3.89
CA ILE A 75 -5.21 10.87 4.77
C ILE A 75 -6.48 10.00 4.88
N ASN A 76 -6.34 8.70 4.64
CA ASN A 76 -7.44 7.75 4.72
C ASN A 76 -7.04 6.49 5.50
N SER A 77 -7.68 6.29 6.65
CA SER A 77 -7.41 5.17 7.56
C SER A 77 -7.75 3.79 6.97
N SER A 78 -8.59 3.73 5.94
CA SER A 78 -8.88 2.46 5.25
C SER A 78 -7.64 1.83 4.61
N PHE A 79 -6.61 2.63 4.31
CA PHE A 79 -5.35 2.16 3.73
C PHE A 79 -4.23 1.99 4.74
N ALA A 80 -4.55 1.99 6.04
CA ALA A 80 -3.59 1.62 7.09
C ALA A 80 -3.19 0.15 6.98
N GLU A 81 -1.95 -0.17 7.40
CA GLU A 81 -1.44 -1.55 7.39
C GLU A 81 -2.28 -2.45 8.30
N ILE A 82 -2.18 -3.76 8.06
CA ILE A 82 -2.97 -4.79 8.75
C ILE A 82 -2.95 -4.60 10.27
N PRO A 83 -4.12 -4.54 10.94
CA PRO A 83 -4.19 -4.31 12.38
C PRO A 83 -3.71 -5.54 13.16
N SER A 84 -2.91 -5.29 14.22
CA SER A 84 -2.37 -6.31 15.12
C SER A 84 -2.65 -5.96 16.61
N PRO A 85 -3.92 -5.78 17.00
CA PRO A 85 -4.25 -5.40 18.38
C PRO A 85 -3.83 -6.51 19.37
N GLY A 86 -3.26 -6.08 20.50
CA GLY A 86 -2.83 -7.00 21.56
C GLY A 86 -1.56 -7.80 21.25
N ILE A 87 -0.93 -7.61 20.10
CA ILE A 87 0.34 -8.23 19.75
C ILE A 87 1.49 -7.31 20.21
N SER A 88 2.39 -7.86 21.03
CA SER A 88 3.60 -7.12 21.46
C SER A 88 4.51 -6.81 20.27
N LEU A 89 5.41 -5.83 20.41
CA LEU A 89 6.39 -5.53 19.36
C LEU A 89 7.28 -6.75 19.08
N GLU A 90 7.68 -7.48 20.11
CA GLU A 90 8.54 -8.67 19.99
C GLU A 90 7.87 -9.80 19.20
N ASP A 91 6.56 -10.01 19.41
CA ASP A 91 5.80 -11.08 18.76
C ASP A 91 5.33 -10.72 17.35
N ARG A 92 5.42 -9.47 16.97
CA ARG A 92 4.81 -8.93 15.75
C ARG A 92 5.34 -9.58 14.47
N GLN A 93 6.62 -9.86 14.40
CA GLN A 93 7.22 -10.52 13.24
C GLN A 93 6.75 -11.97 13.10
N THR A 94 6.68 -12.71 14.21
CA THR A 94 6.15 -14.09 14.23
C THR A 94 4.70 -14.11 13.80
N TRP A 95 3.88 -13.24 14.40
CA TRP A 95 2.48 -13.07 14.03
C TRP A 95 2.28 -12.74 12.55
N LEU A 96 3.10 -11.85 11.96
CA LEU A 96 3.03 -11.53 10.54
C LEU A 96 3.33 -12.74 9.66
N ARG A 97 4.35 -13.53 10.00
CA ARG A 97 4.67 -14.76 9.25
C ARG A 97 3.48 -15.74 9.27
N GLU A 98 2.81 -15.86 10.41
CA GLU A 98 1.59 -16.67 10.52
C GLU A 98 0.45 -16.13 9.65
N ILE A 99 0.25 -14.80 9.64
CA ILE A 99 -0.77 -14.15 8.79
C ILE A 99 -0.45 -14.38 7.30
N PHE A 100 0.80 -14.25 6.87
CA PHE A 100 1.20 -14.45 5.48
C PHE A 100 0.86 -15.83 4.94
N ASN A 101 0.90 -16.85 5.80
CA ASN A 101 0.60 -18.24 5.45
C ASN A 101 -0.90 -18.59 5.54
N LYS A 102 -1.76 -17.67 5.97
CA LYS A 102 -3.21 -17.90 6.05
C LYS A 102 -3.88 -17.75 4.69
N LYS A 103 -5.02 -18.43 4.55
CA LYS A 103 -5.99 -18.13 3.51
C LYS A 103 -6.94 -17.03 3.97
N ILE A 104 -7.45 -16.25 3.03
CA ILE A 104 -8.42 -15.17 3.29
C ILE A 104 -9.64 -15.69 4.04
N SER A 105 -10.13 -16.88 3.69
CA SER A 105 -11.27 -17.53 4.33
C SER A 105 -11.06 -17.80 5.84
N ASN A 106 -9.83 -17.87 6.31
CA ASN A 106 -9.46 -18.11 7.71
C ASN A 106 -9.23 -16.83 8.52
N LEU A 107 -9.42 -15.65 7.92
CA LEU A 107 -9.30 -14.38 8.63
C LEU A 107 -10.45 -14.22 9.64
N LYS A 108 -10.10 -13.74 10.83
CA LYS A 108 -11.04 -13.34 11.87
C LYS A 108 -11.00 -11.81 12.03
N LYS A 109 -11.92 -11.27 12.83
CA LYS A 109 -11.83 -9.86 13.26
C LYS A 109 -10.54 -9.62 14.06
N PRO A 110 -9.90 -8.45 13.91
CA PRO A 110 -10.32 -7.33 13.07
C PRO A 110 -9.84 -7.40 11.60
N GLN A 111 -8.98 -8.36 11.23
CA GLN A 111 -8.34 -8.43 9.92
C GLN A 111 -9.35 -8.65 8.77
N ALA A 112 -10.39 -9.45 9.00
CA ALA A 112 -11.46 -9.66 8.01
C ALA A 112 -12.23 -8.36 7.72
N GLU A 113 -12.51 -7.54 8.74
CA GLU A 113 -13.18 -6.24 8.57
C GLU A 113 -12.26 -5.22 7.88
N TRP A 114 -10.98 -5.18 8.27
CA TRP A 114 -9.96 -4.36 7.63
C TRP A 114 -9.89 -4.65 6.12
N ARG A 115 -9.81 -5.92 5.73
CA ARG A 115 -9.81 -6.33 4.32
C ARG A 115 -11.07 -5.87 3.58
N LYS A 116 -12.25 -6.09 4.17
CA LYS A 116 -13.52 -5.66 3.60
C LYS A 116 -13.57 -4.15 3.38
N ASN A 117 -13.08 -3.37 4.35
CA ASN A 117 -13.05 -1.91 4.27
C ASN A 117 -12.13 -1.41 3.14
N ILE A 118 -10.97 -2.04 2.94
CA ILE A 118 -10.08 -1.71 1.81
C ILE A 118 -10.82 -1.93 0.48
N ILE A 119 -11.41 -3.11 0.28
CA ILE A 119 -12.10 -3.43 -0.97
C ILE A 119 -13.29 -2.49 -1.22
N ASN A 120 -14.10 -2.23 -0.20
CA ASN A 120 -15.19 -1.25 -0.31
C ASN A 120 -14.65 0.14 -0.69
N LYS A 121 -13.52 0.56 -0.12
CA LYS A 121 -12.94 1.87 -0.40
C LYS A 121 -12.40 1.98 -1.82
N ILE A 122 -11.78 0.94 -2.36
CA ILE A 122 -11.32 0.90 -3.76
C ILE A 122 -12.49 1.07 -4.74
N TRP A 123 -13.62 0.42 -4.46
CA TRP A 123 -14.83 0.56 -5.29
C TRP A 123 -15.45 1.96 -5.25
N GLN A 124 -15.25 2.72 -4.17
CA GLN A 124 -15.74 4.09 -4.01
C GLN A 124 -14.86 5.15 -4.72
N ILE A 125 -13.71 4.77 -5.27
CA ILE A 125 -12.85 5.72 -5.98
C ILE A 125 -13.47 6.05 -7.34
N GLU A 126 -13.75 7.31 -7.59
CA GLU A 126 -14.38 7.78 -8.83
C GLU A 126 -13.39 8.51 -9.75
N ASN A 127 -12.37 9.13 -9.20
CA ASN A 127 -11.36 9.90 -9.91
C ASN A 127 -10.01 9.13 -10.00
N PRO A 128 -9.16 9.41 -10.99
CA PRO A 128 -7.81 8.90 -11.01
C PRO A 128 -7.08 9.20 -9.70
N THR A 129 -6.49 8.18 -9.07
CA THR A 129 -5.99 8.30 -7.68
C THR A 129 -4.65 7.58 -7.52
N VAL A 130 -3.70 8.24 -6.83
CA VAL A 130 -2.49 7.60 -6.31
C VAL A 130 -2.65 7.34 -4.82
N ILE A 131 -2.46 6.09 -4.40
CA ILE A 131 -2.60 5.65 -2.99
C ILE A 131 -1.24 5.22 -2.46
N PHE A 132 -0.71 5.95 -1.49
CA PHE A 132 0.51 5.60 -0.78
C PHE A 132 0.15 4.73 0.44
N SER A 133 0.62 3.49 0.45
CA SER A 133 0.17 2.50 1.41
C SER A 133 1.24 1.44 1.71
N HIS A 134 0.84 0.21 2.02
CA HIS A 134 1.63 -0.81 2.66
C HIS A 134 1.55 -2.15 1.92
N PHE A 135 2.48 -3.03 2.28
CA PHE A 135 2.62 -4.37 1.72
C PHE A 135 1.30 -5.17 1.74
N MET A 136 0.65 -5.28 2.91
CA MET A 136 -0.57 -6.10 3.04
C MET A 136 -1.79 -5.46 2.38
N VAL A 137 -1.87 -4.13 2.37
CA VAL A 137 -2.96 -3.41 1.67
C VAL A 137 -2.88 -3.67 0.16
N ILE A 138 -1.68 -3.55 -0.42
CA ILE A 138 -1.47 -3.80 -1.85
C ILE A 138 -1.77 -5.26 -2.18
N ASN A 139 -1.28 -6.22 -1.38
CA ASN A 139 -1.60 -7.63 -1.55
C ASN A 139 -3.11 -7.91 -1.45
N THR A 140 -3.80 -7.24 -0.53
CA THR A 140 -5.27 -7.36 -0.39
C THR A 140 -5.98 -6.94 -1.68
N ILE A 141 -5.58 -5.83 -2.29
CA ILE A 141 -6.21 -5.29 -3.50
C ILE A 141 -5.85 -6.16 -4.70
N VAL A 142 -4.58 -6.48 -4.90
CA VAL A 142 -4.11 -7.30 -6.02
C VAL A 142 -4.68 -8.73 -5.94
N GLY A 143 -4.67 -9.34 -4.74
CA GLY A 143 -5.27 -10.66 -4.52
C GLY A 143 -6.77 -10.67 -4.83
N TYR A 144 -7.51 -9.63 -4.45
CA TYR A 144 -8.92 -9.48 -4.80
C TYR A 144 -9.12 -9.45 -6.32
N VAL A 145 -8.36 -8.64 -7.05
CA VAL A 145 -8.43 -8.52 -8.51
C VAL A 145 -8.06 -9.83 -9.20
N LYS A 146 -7.05 -10.53 -8.70
CA LYS A 146 -6.59 -11.83 -9.23
C LYS A 146 -7.46 -13.01 -8.79
N LYS A 147 -8.41 -12.81 -7.89
CA LYS A 147 -9.21 -13.87 -7.23
C LYS A 147 -8.31 -14.90 -6.51
N ASP A 148 -7.21 -14.42 -5.94
CA ASP A 148 -6.27 -15.23 -5.16
C ASP A 148 -6.70 -15.28 -3.70
N GLU A 149 -6.83 -16.48 -3.14
CA GLU A 149 -7.23 -16.71 -1.75
C GLU A 149 -6.07 -16.61 -0.75
N SER A 150 -4.85 -16.37 -1.22
CA SER A 150 -3.67 -16.18 -0.38
C SER A 150 -3.64 -14.78 0.22
N MET A 151 -3.12 -14.64 1.42
CA MET A 151 -2.88 -13.33 2.05
C MET A 151 -1.77 -12.55 1.35
N VAL A 152 -0.79 -13.25 0.78
CA VAL A 152 0.32 -12.67 0.01
C VAL A 152 0.36 -13.35 -1.34
N CYS A 153 0.12 -12.59 -2.41
CA CYS A 153 0.14 -13.08 -3.80
C CYS A 153 1.36 -12.58 -4.59
N PHE A 154 2.09 -11.60 -4.06
CA PHE A 154 3.37 -11.13 -4.60
C PHE A 154 4.11 -10.31 -3.53
N TYR A 155 5.37 -9.96 -3.79
CA TYR A 155 6.23 -9.24 -2.83
C TYR A 155 6.60 -7.86 -3.36
N PRO A 156 5.70 -6.86 -3.32
CA PRO A 156 5.99 -5.52 -3.81
C PRO A 156 7.22 -4.93 -3.11
N ASP A 157 8.17 -4.40 -3.88
CA ASP A 157 9.34 -3.71 -3.34
C ASP A 157 8.98 -2.33 -2.75
N ASN A 158 9.88 -1.74 -1.97
CA ASN A 158 9.70 -0.37 -1.48
C ASN A 158 9.54 0.59 -2.65
N CYS A 159 8.58 1.49 -2.55
CA CYS A 159 8.22 2.42 -3.61
C CYS A 159 7.81 1.77 -4.95
N SER A 160 7.49 0.46 -4.96
CA SER A 160 6.91 -0.18 -6.15
C SER A 160 5.58 0.45 -6.53
N ILE A 161 5.33 0.53 -7.83
CA ILE A 161 4.16 1.19 -8.43
C ILE A 161 3.31 0.11 -9.11
N THR A 162 2.16 -0.21 -8.53
CA THR A 162 1.17 -1.15 -9.08
C THR A 162 0.01 -0.35 -9.66
N LYS A 163 -0.43 -0.67 -10.88
CA LYS A 163 -1.50 0.06 -11.57
C LYS A 163 -2.72 -0.81 -11.82
N LEU A 164 -3.87 -0.23 -11.58
CA LEU A 164 -5.18 -0.83 -11.79
C LEU A 164 -6.06 0.10 -12.64
N ASN A 165 -6.95 -0.48 -13.40
CA ASN A 165 -8.04 0.24 -14.05
C ASN A 165 -9.38 -0.26 -13.52
N LYS A 166 -10.17 0.64 -12.94
CA LYS A 166 -11.54 0.37 -12.51
C LYS A 166 -12.54 0.78 -13.59
N CYS A 167 -13.37 -0.17 -14.00
CA CYS A 167 -14.58 0.03 -14.78
C CYS A 167 -15.82 -0.04 -13.86
N GLU A 168 -17.04 0.03 -14.43
CA GLU A 168 -18.26 0.01 -13.63
C GLU A 168 -18.36 -1.24 -12.75
N ASP A 169 -18.12 -2.42 -13.33
CA ASP A 169 -18.32 -3.72 -12.66
C ASP A 169 -17.03 -4.50 -12.39
N GLU A 170 -15.87 -4.01 -12.87
CA GLU A 170 -14.62 -4.76 -12.80
C GLU A 170 -13.42 -3.87 -12.48
N ILE A 171 -12.42 -4.46 -11.84
CA ILE A 171 -11.10 -3.86 -11.64
C ILE A 171 -10.07 -4.77 -12.29
N HIS A 172 -9.24 -4.19 -13.16
CA HIS A 172 -8.19 -4.91 -13.88
C HIS A 172 -6.81 -4.48 -13.39
N LEU A 173 -5.93 -5.45 -13.18
CA LEU A 173 -4.51 -5.20 -12.97
C LEU A 173 -3.85 -4.91 -14.31
N THR A 174 -3.32 -3.70 -14.48
CA THR A 174 -2.66 -3.28 -15.74
C THR A 174 -1.14 -3.34 -15.64
N ASN A 175 -0.60 -3.15 -14.44
CA ASN A 175 0.83 -3.33 -14.19
C ASN A 175 1.04 -3.78 -12.74
N LEU A 176 1.80 -4.85 -12.55
CA LEU A 176 2.29 -5.26 -11.25
C LEU A 176 3.59 -4.51 -10.95
N GLY A 177 3.69 -3.92 -9.76
CA GLY A 177 4.91 -3.22 -9.35
C GLY A 177 6.12 -4.14 -9.26
N SER A 178 7.31 -3.54 -9.17
CA SER A 178 8.55 -4.30 -8.96
C SER A 178 8.47 -5.14 -7.69
N GLU A 179 9.02 -6.34 -7.75
CA GLU A 179 9.08 -7.25 -6.62
C GLU A 179 10.45 -7.23 -5.96
N LEU A 180 10.47 -7.52 -4.67
CA LEU A 180 11.71 -7.70 -3.90
C LEU A 180 12.57 -8.77 -4.57
N SER A 181 13.81 -8.44 -4.87
CA SER A 181 14.80 -9.37 -5.47
C SER A 181 15.35 -10.37 -4.45
N SER A 182 15.14 -10.15 -3.15
CA SER A 182 15.55 -11.02 -2.05
C SER A 182 14.35 -11.37 -1.16
N LYS A 183 14.31 -12.62 -0.67
CA LYS A 183 13.33 -13.03 0.34
C LYS A 183 13.45 -12.11 1.55
N ILE A 184 12.32 -11.68 2.09
CA ILE A 184 12.25 -11.00 3.39
C ILE A 184 12.78 -11.99 4.43
N ASN A 185 13.97 -11.73 4.96
CA ASN A 185 14.57 -12.48 6.06
C ASN A 185 13.96 -12.05 7.39
#